data_3e93251804986d881379b635eb8b5e07
#
_entry.id   3e93251804986d881379b635eb8b5e07
#
_cell.length_a   1.000
_cell.length_b   1.000
_cell.length_c   1.000
_cell.angle_alpha   90.00
_cell.angle_beta   90.00
_cell.angle_gamma   90.00
#
_symmetry.space_group_name_H-M   'P 1'
#
loop_
_entity.id
_entity.type
_entity.pdbx_description
1 polymer ?
#
loop_
_entity_poly.entity_id
_entity_poly.type
_entity_poly.pdbx_seq_one_letter_code
_entity_poly.pdbx_strand_id
1 'polypeptide(L)'
;MDIHVELENGLLPDRFGKYAPAEGLVDGHPCVSFPIEVRDVPADARSLALTFLDWDAIPVGGFCWIHWIACNFPADTTLIPENASASGAVPCVQGSNSDFSPLAGGHTDPRIIHRYAGPCPPDRTHDYTLTVYALDCVLDLEEGYYLNEFRRAARGHVLATSTLELPSRA
;
A
#
# COMPACT_ATOMS: atom_id res chain seq x y z
N MET A 1 18.27 2.24 3.96
CA MET A 1 16.92 1.77 4.39
C MET A 1 16.61 0.48 3.67
N ASP A 2 16.09 -0.49 4.39
CA ASP A 2 15.72 -1.81 3.89
C ASP A 2 14.32 -2.17 4.39
N ILE A 3 13.57 -2.97 3.61
CA ILE A 3 12.24 -3.45 3.98
C ILE A 3 12.14 -4.95 3.78
N HIS A 4 11.30 -5.60 4.59
CA HIS A 4 11.02 -7.02 4.46
C HIS A 4 9.53 -7.31 4.60
N VAL A 5 9.04 -8.21 3.75
CA VAL A 5 7.70 -8.79 3.80
C VAL A 5 7.84 -10.29 3.67
N GLU A 6 7.21 -11.04 4.59
CA GLU A 6 7.23 -12.50 4.56
C GLU A 6 6.39 -13.04 3.40
N LEU A 7 6.98 -13.93 2.61
CA LEU A 7 6.32 -14.63 1.51
C LEU A 7 6.14 -16.12 1.84
N GLU A 8 5.03 -16.70 1.46
CA GLU A 8 4.77 -18.13 1.55
C GLU A 8 4.99 -18.77 0.17
N ASN A 9 6.00 -19.64 0.05
CA ASN A 9 6.39 -20.26 -1.23
C ASN A 9 6.67 -19.23 -2.35
N GLY A 10 7.21 -18.07 -2.01
CA GLY A 10 7.52 -16.99 -2.96
C GLY A 10 6.31 -16.15 -3.39
N LEU A 11 5.17 -16.29 -2.74
CA LEU A 11 3.96 -15.52 -2.98
C LEU A 11 3.53 -14.76 -1.73
N LEU A 12 2.88 -13.62 -1.91
CA LEU A 12 2.17 -12.95 -0.83
C LEU A 12 1.08 -13.89 -0.28
N PRO A 13 1.02 -14.11 1.05
CA PRO A 13 0.06 -15.04 1.63
C PRO A 13 -1.39 -14.72 1.24
N ASP A 14 -2.14 -15.77 0.91
CA ASP A 14 -3.52 -15.72 0.41
C ASP A 14 -4.46 -14.85 1.26
N ARG A 15 -4.26 -14.82 2.59
CA ARG A 15 -5.08 -14.05 3.52
C ARG A 15 -5.03 -12.53 3.31
N PHE A 16 -4.05 -12.03 2.56
CA PHE A 16 -3.91 -10.61 2.24
C PHE A 16 -4.49 -10.22 0.88
N GLY A 17 -5.07 -11.16 0.13
CA GLY A 17 -5.55 -10.93 -1.23
C GLY A 17 -6.82 -11.69 -1.57
N LYS A 18 -6.94 -12.10 -2.81
CA LYS A 18 -8.12 -12.72 -3.45
C LYS A 18 -8.75 -13.87 -2.65
N TYR A 19 -7.94 -14.61 -1.92
CA TYR A 19 -8.37 -15.79 -1.16
C TYR A 19 -8.45 -15.51 0.34
N ALA A 20 -8.58 -14.26 0.74
CA ALA A 20 -8.76 -13.87 2.13
C ALA A 20 -10.01 -14.53 2.73
N PRO A 21 -9.97 -14.97 4.00
CA PRO A 21 -11.13 -15.48 4.69
C PRO A 21 -12.18 -14.37 4.91
N ALA A 22 -13.44 -14.74 5.16
CA ALA A 22 -14.56 -13.82 5.22
C ALA A 22 -14.38 -12.67 6.22
N GLU A 23 -13.70 -12.94 7.35
CA GLU A 23 -13.36 -11.95 8.38
C GLU A 23 -12.34 -10.90 7.92
N GLY A 24 -11.60 -11.18 6.85
CA GLY A 24 -10.66 -10.26 6.22
C GLY A 24 -11.27 -9.40 5.11
N LEU A 25 -12.57 -9.48 4.88
CA LEU A 25 -13.27 -8.79 3.81
C LEU A 25 -14.14 -7.64 4.33
N VAL A 26 -14.19 -6.55 3.59
CA VAL A 26 -15.20 -5.50 3.69
C VAL A 26 -15.98 -5.47 2.37
N ASP A 27 -17.25 -5.80 2.40
CA ASP A 27 -18.13 -5.89 1.21
C ASP A 27 -17.50 -6.70 0.05
N GLY A 28 -16.85 -7.81 0.39
CA GLY A 28 -16.18 -8.69 -0.57
C GLY A 28 -14.76 -8.27 -0.96
N HIS A 29 -14.25 -7.11 -0.50
CA HIS A 29 -12.90 -6.61 -0.79
C HIS A 29 -11.91 -7.03 0.30
N PRO A 30 -10.76 -7.67 -0.04
CA PRO A 30 -9.71 -7.96 0.92
C PRO A 30 -9.11 -6.67 1.50
N CYS A 31 -9.18 -6.50 2.83
CA CYS A 31 -8.79 -5.26 3.49
C CYS A 31 -7.72 -5.43 4.59
N VAL A 32 -7.28 -6.64 4.86
CA VAL A 32 -6.22 -6.91 5.84
C VAL A 32 -4.86 -6.69 5.19
N SER A 33 -4.16 -5.62 5.58
CA SER A 33 -2.82 -5.33 5.07
C SER A 33 -1.78 -6.27 5.68
N PHE A 34 -0.77 -6.66 4.89
CA PHE A 34 0.35 -7.48 5.33
C PHE A 34 1.32 -6.68 6.22
N PRO A 35 2.09 -7.35 7.11
CA PRO A 35 3.11 -6.68 7.90
C PRO A 35 4.32 -6.30 7.04
N ILE A 36 4.93 -5.14 7.35
CA ILE A 36 6.12 -4.62 6.68
C ILE A 36 7.16 -4.28 7.76
N GLU A 37 8.30 -4.99 7.76
CA GLU A 37 9.44 -4.59 8.57
C GLU A 37 10.22 -3.49 7.84
N VAL A 38 10.69 -2.49 8.60
CA VAL A 38 11.51 -1.39 8.08
C VAL A 38 12.78 -1.28 8.91
N ARG A 39 13.93 -1.22 8.24
CA ARG A 39 15.26 -1.19 8.87
C ARG A 39 16.11 -0.09 8.25
N ASP A 40 17.13 0.34 8.97
CA ASP A 40 18.15 1.26 8.49
C ASP A 40 17.59 2.56 7.87
N VAL A 41 16.56 3.12 8.53
CA VAL A 41 15.99 4.41 8.17
C VAL A 41 17.05 5.51 8.36
N PRO A 42 17.25 6.43 7.41
CA PRO A 42 18.15 7.57 7.58
C PRO A 42 17.86 8.36 8.86
N ALA A 43 18.88 8.76 9.59
CA ALA A 43 18.76 9.43 10.89
C ALA A 43 18.08 10.82 10.81
N ASP A 44 18.10 11.45 9.64
CA ASP A 44 17.47 12.73 9.33
C ASP A 44 16.04 12.58 8.76
N ALA A 45 15.54 11.34 8.64
CA ALA A 45 14.14 11.11 8.27
C ALA A 45 13.19 11.66 9.34
N ARG A 46 12.10 12.27 8.90
CA ARG A 46 11.03 12.82 9.73
C ARG A 46 9.74 12.03 9.62
N SER A 47 9.53 11.35 8.49
CA SER A 47 8.40 10.47 8.30
C SER A 47 8.72 9.37 7.30
N LEU A 48 7.89 8.31 7.31
CA LEU A 48 7.89 7.30 6.26
C LEU A 48 6.58 7.39 5.46
N ALA A 49 6.65 6.89 4.22
CA ALA A 49 5.48 6.74 3.36
C ALA A 49 5.60 5.44 2.57
N LEU A 50 4.49 4.96 2.02
CA LEU A 50 4.49 3.79 1.14
C LEU A 50 3.55 3.96 -0.05
N THR A 51 3.87 3.21 -1.10
CA THR A 51 2.97 2.93 -2.23
C THR A 51 2.99 1.44 -2.53
N PHE A 52 1.83 0.85 -2.79
CA PHE A 52 1.65 -0.53 -3.22
C PHE A 52 0.83 -0.53 -4.50
N LEU A 53 1.46 -0.91 -5.61
CA LEU A 53 0.95 -0.70 -6.97
C LEU A 53 1.01 -2.00 -7.77
N ASP A 54 0.03 -2.21 -8.65
CA ASP A 54 0.01 -3.28 -9.63
C ASP A 54 0.22 -2.70 -11.04
N TRP A 55 1.41 -2.91 -11.61
CA TRP A 55 1.73 -2.52 -12.98
C TRP A 55 1.27 -3.56 -14.00
N ASP A 56 1.10 -4.82 -13.57
CA ASP A 56 0.58 -5.90 -14.41
C ASP A 56 -0.92 -5.75 -14.69
N ALA A 57 -1.61 -4.85 -13.99
CA ALA A 57 -2.96 -4.43 -14.31
C ALA A 57 -3.07 -3.64 -15.63
N ILE A 58 -1.96 -3.06 -16.15
CA ILE A 58 -1.99 -2.23 -17.37
C ILE A 58 -2.53 -2.99 -18.58
N PRO A 59 -2.05 -4.22 -18.91
CA PRO A 59 -2.62 -4.99 -20.03
C PRO A 59 -4.08 -5.40 -19.83
N VAL A 60 -4.54 -5.47 -18.58
CA VAL A 60 -5.89 -5.89 -18.21
C VAL A 60 -6.88 -4.73 -18.24
N GLY A 61 -6.58 -3.65 -17.54
CA GLY A 61 -7.48 -2.51 -17.30
C GLY A 61 -7.08 -1.21 -18.01
N GLY A 62 -5.89 -1.16 -18.62
CA GLY A 62 -5.38 0.03 -19.32
C GLY A 62 -4.63 1.02 -18.42
N PHE A 63 -4.50 0.75 -17.11
CA PHE A 63 -3.83 1.61 -16.14
C PHE A 63 -3.23 0.81 -14.99
N CYS A 64 -2.22 1.39 -14.33
CA CYS A 64 -1.65 0.85 -13.10
C CYS A 64 -2.71 0.92 -11.98
N TRP A 65 -2.92 -0.20 -11.24
CA TRP A 65 -3.84 -0.22 -10.12
C TRP A 65 -3.14 0.17 -8.83
N ILE A 66 -3.76 1.10 -8.11
CA ILE A 66 -3.29 1.56 -6.81
C ILE A 66 -3.97 0.72 -5.73
N HIS A 67 -3.20 -0.07 -5.00
CA HIS A 67 -3.70 -0.94 -3.93
C HIS A 67 -3.64 -0.28 -2.55
N TRP A 68 -2.56 0.46 -2.27
CA TRP A 68 -2.42 1.16 -1.01
C TRP A 68 -1.43 2.30 -1.15
N ILE A 69 -1.79 3.46 -0.64
CA ILE A 69 -0.89 4.60 -0.48
C ILE A 69 -1.10 5.19 0.92
N ALA A 70 -0.01 5.39 1.64
CA ALA A 70 -0.05 5.97 2.99
C ALA A 70 1.22 6.80 3.23
N CYS A 71 1.11 7.86 4.02
CA CYS A 71 2.22 8.72 4.38
C CYS A 71 2.17 9.14 5.85
N ASN A 72 3.24 9.81 6.28
CA ASN A 72 3.36 10.34 7.63
C ASN A 72 3.37 9.27 8.73
N PHE A 73 3.85 8.06 8.44
CA PHE A 73 4.23 7.15 9.52
C PHE A 73 5.40 7.76 10.30
N PRO A 74 5.50 7.57 11.64
CA PRO A 74 6.66 7.99 12.43
C PRO A 74 7.96 7.45 11.83
N ALA A 75 9.02 8.27 11.81
CA ALA A 75 10.30 7.88 11.23
C ALA A 75 11.01 6.72 11.97
N ASP A 76 10.67 6.50 13.23
CA ASP A 76 11.16 5.40 14.07
C ASP A 76 10.33 4.11 13.95
N THR A 77 9.39 4.05 13.02
CA THR A 77 8.60 2.85 12.75
C THR A 77 9.49 1.74 12.21
N THR A 78 9.65 0.67 12.98
CA THR A 78 10.40 -0.54 12.58
C THR A 78 9.50 -1.66 12.08
N LEU A 79 8.19 -1.59 12.35
CA LEU A 79 7.18 -2.54 11.93
C LEU A 79 5.86 -1.81 11.67
N ILE A 80 5.33 -1.92 10.47
CA ILE A 80 3.92 -1.67 10.15
C ILE A 80 3.23 -3.03 10.31
N PRO A 81 2.43 -3.26 11.35
CA PRO A 81 1.93 -4.59 11.67
C PRO A 81 0.83 -5.04 10.69
N GLU A 82 0.52 -6.34 10.72
CA GLU A 82 -0.65 -6.89 10.03
C GLU A 82 -1.91 -6.09 10.37
N ASN A 83 -2.74 -5.85 9.35
CA ASN A 83 -3.98 -5.07 9.46
C ASN A 83 -3.80 -3.61 9.89
N ALA A 84 -2.60 -3.03 9.77
CA ALA A 84 -2.32 -1.64 10.17
C ALA A 84 -3.20 -0.64 9.41
N SER A 85 -3.50 -0.91 8.15
CA SER A 85 -4.34 -0.04 7.32
C SER A 85 -5.75 0.13 7.88
N ALA A 86 -6.40 -0.95 8.33
CA ALA A 86 -7.76 -0.89 8.85
C ALA A 86 -7.80 -0.56 10.35
N SER A 87 -6.83 -1.06 11.14
CA SER A 87 -6.81 -0.90 12.60
C SER A 87 -6.29 0.47 13.07
N GLY A 88 -5.50 1.16 12.24
CA GLY A 88 -4.80 2.39 12.65
C GLY A 88 -3.71 2.14 13.71
N ALA A 89 -3.15 0.93 13.78
CA ALA A 89 -2.16 0.54 14.79
C ALA A 89 -0.89 1.40 14.74
N VAL A 90 -0.55 1.99 13.59
CA VAL A 90 0.51 2.99 13.43
C VAL A 90 -0.13 4.25 12.85
N PRO A 91 0.08 5.43 13.47
CA PRO A 91 -0.45 6.67 12.94
C PRO A 91 0.07 6.95 11.53
N CYS A 92 -0.83 7.27 10.62
CA CYS A 92 -0.50 7.66 9.24
C CYS A 92 -1.70 8.38 8.60
N VAL A 93 -1.48 8.97 7.45
CA VAL A 93 -2.53 9.50 6.58
C VAL A 93 -2.61 8.59 5.36
N GLN A 94 -3.81 8.11 5.02
CA GLN A 94 -4.02 7.18 3.92
C GLN A 94 -4.71 7.86 2.73
N GLY A 95 -4.26 7.52 1.53
CA GLY A 95 -4.82 8.06 0.30
C GLY A 95 -5.82 7.11 -0.36
N SER A 96 -6.38 7.54 -1.49
CA SER A 96 -7.34 6.78 -2.28
C SER A 96 -6.65 5.71 -3.13
N ASN A 97 -7.14 4.48 -3.04
CA ASN A 97 -6.79 3.39 -3.95
C ASN A 97 -7.66 3.42 -5.23
N SER A 98 -7.47 2.48 -6.16
CA SER A 98 -8.17 2.49 -7.45
C SER A 98 -9.65 2.07 -7.38
N ASP A 99 -10.13 1.49 -6.28
CA ASP A 99 -11.53 1.06 -6.15
C ASP A 99 -12.53 2.22 -6.17
N PHE A 100 -12.08 3.46 -5.86
CA PHE A 100 -12.93 4.65 -5.99
C PHE A 100 -13.29 4.99 -7.44
N SER A 101 -12.50 4.51 -8.42
CA SER A 101 -12.67 4.89 -9.83
C SER A 101 -14.00 4.41 -10.39
N PRO A 102 -14.79 5.29 -11.05
CA PRO A 102 -16.00 4.86 -11.77
C PRO A 102 -15.72 3.81 -12.85
N LEU A 103 -14.48 3.74 -13.35
CA LEU A 103 -14.05 2.74 -14.34
C LEU A 103 -13.78 1.36 -13.69
N ALA A 104 -13.70 1.33 -12.37
CA ALA A 104 -13.35 0.13 -11.59
C ALA A 104 -14.43 -0.22 -10.54
N GLY A 105 -15.68 0.15 -10.77
CA GLY A 105 -16.79 -0.13 -9.86
C GLY A 105 -17.30 1.08 -9.07
N GLY A 106 -16.49 2.11 -8.87
CA GLY A 106 -16.91 3.39 -8.27
C GLY A 106 -17.35 3.27 -6.81
N HIS A 107 -16.59 2.53 -5.98
CA HIS A 107 -16.89 2.41 -4.56
C HIS A 107 -16.78 3.77 -3.85
N THR A 108 -17.58 3.96 -2.81
CA THR A 108 -17.62 5.20 -2.02
C THR A 108 -17.39 4.97 -0.53
N ASP A 109 -17.32 3.71 -0.08
CA ASP A 109 -17.05 3.38 1.32
C ASP A 109 -15.57 3.69 1.65
N PRO A 110 -15.29 4.61 2.58
CA PRO A 110 -13.91 4.97 2.94
C PRO A 110 -13.12 3.80 3.54
N ARG A 111 -13.77 2.76 4.06
CA ARG A 111 -13.11 1.52 4.53
C ARG A 111 -12.56 0.69 3.38
N ILE A 112 -13.03 0.91 2.15
CA ILE A 112 -12.55 0.27 0.94
C ILE A 112 -11.58 1.20 0.21
N ILE A 113 -12.02 2.44 -0.11
CA ILE A 113 -11.29 3.31 -1.03
C ILE A 113 -10.10 4.06 -0.41
N HIS A 114 -10.08 4.27 0.93
CA HIS A 114 -9.00 4.98 1.63
C HIS A 114 -8.16 4.03 2.50
N ARG A 115 -8.06 2.78 2.10
CA ARG A 115 -7.36 1.73 2.85
C ARG A 115 -6.61 0.82 1.88
N TYR A 116 -5.95 -0.17 2.43
CA TYR A 116 -5.37 -1.26 1.68
C TYR A 116 -6.46 -2.05 0.95
N ALA A 117 -6.28 -2.24 -0.36
CA ALA A 117 -7.04 -3.15 -1.18
C ALA A 117 -6.15 -4.34 -1.54
N GLY A 118 -6.54 -5.55 -1.16
CA GLY A 118 -5.73 -6.74 -1.39
C GLY A 118 -5.59 -7.10 -2.87
N PRO A 119 -4.48 -7.73 -3.26
CA PRO A 119 -4.29 -8.28 -4.59
C PRO A 119 -5.42 -9.21 -5.04
N CYS A 120 -5.94 -8.96 -6.24
CA CYS A 120 -6.98 -9.80 -6.86
C CYS A 120 -6.71 -9.97 -8.37
N PRO A 121 -5.54 -10.53 -8.77
CA PRO A 121 -5.18 -10.62 -10.18
C PRO A 121 -6.18 -11.53 -10.94
N PRO A 122 -6.68 -11.11 -12.13
CA PRO A 122 -7.76 -11.83 -12.80
C PRO A 122 -7.29 -12.95 -13.73
N ASP A 123 -6.09 -12.87 -14.28
CA ASP A 123 -5.62 -13.69 -15.40
C ASP A 123 -4.41 -14.57 -15.08
N ARG A 124 -3.44 -14.07 -14.35
CA ARG A 124 -2.21 -14.76 -13.97
C ARG A 124 -1.68 -14.21 -12.65
N THR A 125 -0.59 -14.77 -12.15
CA THR A 125 0.18 -14.13 -11.06
C THR A 125 0.66 -12.75 -11.52
N HIS A 126 0.39 -11.71 -10.72
CA HIS A 126 0.91 -10.35 -10.90
C HIS A 126 2.01 -10.07 -9.88
N ASP A 127 3.00 -9.27 -10.28
CA ASP A 127 4.03 -8.73 -9.40
C ASP A 127 3.60 -7.35 -8.89
N TYR A 128 3.35 -7.26 -7.59
CA TYR A 128 2.91 -6.03 -6.93
C TYR A 128 4.11 -5.30 -6.37
N THR A 129 4.31 -4.06 -6.79
CA THR A 129 5.44 -3.23 -6.36
C THR A 129 5.12 -2.50 -5.06
N LEU A 130 5.75 -2.90 -3.95
CA LEU A 130 5.76 -2.15 -2.70
C LEU A 130 6.98 -1.24 -2.68
N THR A 131 6.78 0.06 -2.52
CA THR A 131 7.88 1.02 -2.26
C THR A 131 7.64 1.75 -0.96
N VAL A 132 8.63 1.75 -0.07
CA VAL A 132 8.66 2.57 1.15
C VAL A 132 9.66 3.70 0.95
N TYR A 133 9.27 4.90 1.40
CA TYR A 133 10.02 6.14 1.29
C TYR A 133 10.37 6.65 2.69
N ALA A 134 11.62 7.08 2.89
CA ALA A 134 12.01 7.90 4.03
C ALA A 134 12.06 9.36 3.58
N LEU A 135 11.35 10.24 4.30
CA LEU A 135 11.19 11.65 3.94
C LEU A 135 11.81 12.56 5.00
N ASP A 136 12.39 13.69 4.60
CA ASP A 136 12.95 14.72 5.49
C ASP A 136 11.89 15.66 6.08
N CYS A 137 10.62 15.41 5.79
CA CYS A 137 9.49 16.22 6.25
C CYS A 137 8.27 15.35 6.60
N VAL A 138 7.27 15.96 7.21
CA VAL A 138 5.89 15.47 7.29
C VAL A 138 5.13 16.14 6.15
N LEU A 139 4.41 15.35 5.34
CA LEU A 139 3.67 15.86 4.18
C LEU A 139 2.35 16.52 4.63
N ASP A 140 2.02 17.66 4.04
CA ASP A 140 0.73 18.35 4.23
C ASP A 140 -0.31 17.72 3.28
N LEU A 141 -0.81 16.53 3.67
CA LEU A 141 -1.83 15.77 2.95
C LEU A 141 -2.92 15.33 3.91
N GLU A 142 -4.16 15.36 3.45
CA GLU A 142 -5.33 14.92 4.20
C GLU A 142 -5.77 13.52 3.78
N GLU A 143 -6.54 12.81 4.62
CA GLU A 143 -7.11 11.50 4.33
C GLU A 143 -7.84 11.49 2.99
N GLY A 144 -7.58 10.46 2.17
CA GLY A 144 -8.18 10.31 0.85
C GLY A 144 -7.43 11.03 -0.27
N TYR A 145 -6.22 11.57 -0.01
CA TYR A 145 -5.39 12.15 -1.06
C TYR A 145 -5.13 11.16 -2.21
N TYR A 146 -4.78 11.68 -3.38
CA TYR A 146 -4.47 10.86 -4.55
C TYR A 146 -2.95 10.67 -4.74
N LEU A 147 -2.57 9.60 -5.43
CA LEU A 147 -1.17 9.27 -5.72
C LEU A 147 -0.39 10.42 -6.40
N ASN A 148 -1.04 11.17 -7.28
CA ASN A 148 -0.41 12.32 -7.93
C ASN A 148 -0.13 13.49 -6.96
N GLU A 149 -0.94 13.64 -5.90
CA GLU A 149 -0.73 14.63 -4.84
C GLU A 149 0.44 14.21 -3.97
N PHE A 150 0.49 12.93 -3.54
CA PHE A 150 1.65 12.36 -2.86
C PHE A 150 2.95 12.59 -3.64
N ARG A 151 2.96 12.25 -4.95
CA ARG A 151 4.15 12.44 -5.80
C ARG A 151 4.59 13.90 -5.90
N ARG A 152 3.67 14.85 -5.86
CA ARG A 152 4.00 16.29 -5.85
C ARG A 152 4.55 16.73 -4.50
N ALA A 153 3.89 16.33 -3.40
CA ALA A 153 4.28 16.69 -2.05
C ALA A 153 5.65 16.10 -1.66
N ALA A 154 5.93 14.85 -2.05
CA ALA A 154 7.20 14.17 -1.74
C ALA A 154 8.38 14.62 -2.61
N ARG A 155 8.14 15.42 -3.67
CA ARG A 155 9.20 15.84 -4.60
C ARG A 155 10.26 16.68 -3.90
N GLY A 156 11.52 16.18 -3.93
CA GLY A 156 12.66 16.85 -3.30
C GLY A 156 12.81 16.56 -1.80
N HIS A 157 11.92 15.73 -1.23
CA HIS A 157 11.91 15.37 0.19
C HIS A 157 12.31 13.92 0.45
N VAL A 158 12.56 13.12 -0.58
CA VAL A 158 12.92 11.70 -0.45
C VAL A 158 14.39 11.57 -0.12
N LEU A 159 14.71 11.03 1.06
CA LEU A 159 16.06 10.72 1.52
C LEU A 159 16.52 9.33 1.06
N ALA A 160 15.62 8.35 1.13
CA ALA A 160 15.87 6.98 0.73
C ALA A 160 14.58 6.29 0.31
N THR A 161 14.71 5.25 -0.53
CA THR A 161 13.62 4.33 -0.90
C THR A 161 14.10 2.89 -0.80
N SER A 162 13.16 1.99 -0.51
CA SER A 162 13.35 0.55 -0.66
C SER A 162 12.13 -0.05 -1.35
N THR A 163 12.35 -0.97 -2.29
CA THR A 163 11.29 -1.52 -3.13
C THR A 163 11.36 -3.04 -3.14
N LEU A 164 10.20 -3.69 -3.06
CA LEU A 164 10.03 -5.14 -3.21
C LEU A 164 8.95 -5.42 -4.26
N GLU A 165 9.15 -6.50 -5.00
CA GLU A 165 8.10 -7.14 -5.79
C GLU A 165 7.48 -8.26 -4.96
N LEU A 166 6.16 -8.21 -4.81
CA LEU A 166 5.37 -9.14 -4.00
C LEU A 166 4.41 -9.90 -4.92
N PRO A 167 4.78 -11.08 -5.42
CA PRO A 167 3.94 -11.85 -6.33
C PRO A 167 2.67 -12.31 -5.62
N SER A 168 1.50 -12.17 -6.27
CA SER A 168 0.22 -12.71 -5.79
C SER A 168 -0.46 -13.51 -6.89
N ARG A 169 -0.95 -14.70 -6.56
CA ARG A 169 -1.54 -15.62 -7.53
C ARG A 169 -2.95 -15.21 -7.97
N ALA A 170 -3.29 -15.56 -9.22
CA ALA A 170 -4.64 -15.43 -9.78
C ALA A 170 -5.64 -16.40 -9.15
#